data_25d35163bae2c89edb196b3c66d5f3c6
#
_entry.id   25d35163bae2c89edb196b3c66d5f3c6
#
_cell.length_a   1.000
_cell.length_b   1.000
_cell.length_c   1.000
_cell.angle_alpha   90.00
_cell.angle_beta   90.00
_cell.angle_gamma   90.00
#
_symmetry.space_group_name_H-M   'P 1'
#
loop_
_entity.id
_entity.type
_entity.pdbx_description
1 polymer ?
#
loop_
_entity_poly.entity_id
_entity_poly.type
_entity_poly.pdbx_seq_one_letter_code
_entity_poly.pdbx_strand_id
1 'polypeptide(L)'
;MITSSRQRWVAGGTLVAVAALTAVAVAPTAASAAPEPSLSVGTTALDDSTRTSGDFTVTADAPEGLAVKFKIDGEYLGKDDTAPYTWEISAGAGAHEIDARWDGGDTTAEFEVTAAGSAPATPTVPPAPAPSKPAPASGSGSAGTVAVSTAAGLKSALAAAKPGQTIALADGTYAGKFEAAASGTAGAPITLTGSSAAVLSTGSVGSGYALHLTGSYWRVSGLTVATAAKGIVLDGSTHTVISGVDVGTIGQEGVHFRAGSSDSVIENSRVHNTGVTSPQFGEGVYIGSAKSNWASVMGSASTPDASDRVTVRGNTISSTPGEGIDVKEGSTGGTITGNRFDNSGYSGLNSADSWIDLKGNGYTVSGNSGARTLRDAIQVHDVLDGWGRGNSISGTTVTGGVPGHEVWVQSAALGTLVACKSSSAAAGLTNLACS
;
A
#
# COMPACT_ATOMS: atom_id res chain seq x y z
N MET A 1 47.70 -6.40 50.91
CA MET A 1 47.81 -7.34 52.04
C MET A 1 46.71 -8.35 51.86
N ILE A 2 47.10 -9.55 51.45
CA ILE A 2 46.98 -10.86 52.14
C ILE A 2 45.55 -11.42 52.05
N THR A 3 45.22 -12.60 51.66
CA THR A 3 45.82 -13.83 51.09
C THR A 3 44.65 -14.81 50.77
N SER A 4 44.75 -15.47 49.73
CA SER A 4 44.49 -16.83 49.32
C SER A 4 44.11 -17.85 50.45
N SER A 5 43.21 -18.74 50.17
CA SER A 5 43.39 -20.17 50.53
C SER A 5 42.56 -21.07 49.62
N ARG A 6 43.30 -21.97 48.97
CA ARG A 6 42.81 -23.19 48.29
C ARG A 6 42.65 -24.24 49.38
N GLN A 7 41.64 -25.10 49.28
CA GLN A 7 41.67 -26.42 49.88
C GLN A 7 41.27 -27.48 48.84
N ARG A 8 42.24 -28.35 48.59
CA ARG A 8 42.06 -29.67 47.96
C ARG A 8 41.67 -30.67 49.06
N TRP A 9 40.78 -31.62 48.75
CA TRP A 9 40.74 -32.91 49.42
C TRP A 9 40.70 -34.06 48.43
N VAL A 10 41.34 -35.11 48.84
CA VAL A 10 41.86 -36.28 48.15
C VAL A 10 40.83 -37.41 48.12
N ALA A 11 40.99 -38.28 47.13
CA ALA A 11 40.24 -39.47 46.80
C ALA A 11 40.03 -40.49 47.94
N GLY A 12 38.90 -41.14 47.94
CA GLY A 12 38.66 -42.40 48.65
C GLY A 12 37.78 -43.30 47.74
N GLY A 13 38.37 -44.32 47.20
CA GLY A 13 37.69 -45.33 46.40
C GLY A 13 36.89 -46.31 47.23
N THR A 14 35.74 -46.72 46.71
CA THR A 14 35.10 -47.96 47.16
C THR A 14 34.45 -48.60 45.91
N LEU A 15 34.94 -49.82 45.60
CA LEU A 15 34.31 -50.73 44.65
C LEU A 15 32.93 -51.16 45.15
N VAL A 16 31.92 -51.04 44.32
CA VAL A 16 30.66 -51.80 44.48
C VAL A 16 30.19 -52.34 43.12
N ALA A 17 29.77 -53.57 43.15
CA ALA A 17 29.50 -54.52 42.09
C ALA A 17 28.56 -54.03 40.98
N VAL A 18 28.88 -54.45 39.74
CA VAL A 18 28.06 -54.37 38.54
C VAL A 18 26.87 -55.32 38.68
N ALA A 19 25.65 -54.78 38.77
CA ALA A 19 24.43 -55.47 38.44
C ALA A 19 23.97 -55.05 37.05
N ALA A 20 24.01 -55.96 36.09
CA ALA A 20 23.50 -55.71 34.75
C ALA A 20 21.97 -55.65 34.80
N LEU A 21 21.42 -54.44 34.66
CA LEU A 21 20.03 -54.21 34.29
C LEU A 21 19.95 -54.15 32.77
N THR A 22 19.27 -55.13 32.17
CA THR A 22 18.81 -55.08 30.79
C THR A 22 17.76 -53.98 30.65
N ALA A 23 18.16 -52.84 30.07
CA ALA A 23 17.24 -51.78 29.67
C ALA A 23 16.47 -52.26 28.43
N VAL A 24 15.19 -52.52 28.58
CA VAL A 24 14.25 -52.63 27.46
C VAL A 24 14.13 -51.21 26.88
N ALA A 25 14.68 -51.02 25.68
CA ALA A 25 14.46 -49.81 24.92
C ALA A 25 13.00 -49.71 24.49
N VAL A 26 12.22 -48.92 25.20
CA VAL A 26 10.91 -48.46 24.69
C VAL A 26 11.23 -47.43 23.60
N ALA A 27 10.97 -47.77 22.35
CA ALA A 27 11.03 -46.85 21.25
C ALA A 27 10.06 -45.68 21.56
N PRO A 28 10.46 -44.39 21.35
CA PRO A 28 9.52 -43.32 21.47
C PRO A 28 8.45 -43.52 20.39
N THR A 29 7.21 -43.65 20.82
CA THR A 29 6.05 -43.50 19.94
C THR A 29 6.19 -42.13 19.28
N ALA A 30 6.26 -42.11 17.95
CA ALA A 30 6.19 -40.88 17.20
C ALA A 30 4.94 -40.11 17.67
N ALA A 31 5.14 -38.93 18.26
CA ALA A 31 4.05 -38.02 18.50
C ALA A 31 3.46 -37.71 17.11
N SER A 32 2.18 -38.03 16.94
CA SER A 32 1.43 -37.58 15.78
C SER A 32 1.59 -36.06 15.71
N ALA A 33 2.13 -35.56 14.62
CA ALA A 33 2.16 -34.12 14.39
C ALA A 33 0.72 -33.62 14.56
N ALA A 34 0.56 -32.50 15.28
CA ALA A 34 -0.73 -31.82 15.32
C ALA A 34 -1.15 -31.54 13.88
N PRO A 35 -2.43 -31.67 13.54
CA PRO A 35 -2.88 -31.31 12.20
C PRO A 35 -2.52 -29.85 11.92
N GLU A 36 -2.05 -29.59 10.70
CA GLU A 36 -1.79 -28.22 10.25
C GLU A 36 -3.09 -27.42 10.33
N PRO A 37 -3.03 -26.13 10.73
CA PRO A 37 -4.21 -25.27 10.76
C PRO A 37 -4.87 -25.21 9.38
N SER A 38 -6.19 -25.24 9.33
CA SER A 38 -6.93 -25.25 8.07
C SER A 38 -8.17 -24.36 8.11
N LEU A 39 -8.60 -23.94 6.94
CA LEU A 39 -9.89 -23.30 6.71
C LEU A 39 -10.83 -24.26 6.02
N SER A 40 -12.11 -24.24 6.38
CA SER A 40 -13.12 -25.13 5.80
C SER A 40 -14.47 -24.44 5.61
N VAL A 41 -15.25 -24.97 4.65
CA VAL A 41 -16.66 -24.64 4.44
C VAL A 41 -17.47 -25.90 4.70
N GLY A 42 -18.22 -25.93 5.79
CA GLY A 42 -18.84 -27.15 6.29
C GLY A 42 -17.79 -28.19 6.68
N THR A 43 -17.75 -29.33 5.98
CA THR A 43 -16.76 -30.41 6.19
C THR A 43 -15.68 -30.45 5.10
N THR A 44 -15.68 -29.50 4.17
CA THR A 44 -14.74 -29.45 3.04
C THR A 44 -13.67 -28.41 3.31
N ALA A 45 -12.40 -28.83 3.21
CA ALA A 45 -11.28 -27.87 3.28
C ALA A 45 -11.41 -26.84 2.16
N LEU A 46 -11.16 -25.58 2.50
CA LEU A 46 -11.10 -24.49 1.56
C LEU A 46 -9.68 -24.45 0.98
N ASP A 47 -9.55 -24.68 -0.31
CA ASP A 47 -8.29 -24.67 -1.05
C ASP A 47 -8.51 -24.14 -2.48
N ASP A 48 -7.46 -24.01 -3.28
CA ASP A 48 -7.48 -23.46 -4.64
C ASP A 48 -8.49 -24.14 -5.58
N SER A 49 -8.91 -25.35 -5.26
CA SER A 49 -9.91 -26.12 -6.01
C SER A 49 -11.34 -25.92 -5.51
N THR A 50 -11.50 -25.30 -4.33
CA THR A 50 -12.81 -25.13 -3.70
C THR A 50 -13.62 -24.07 -4.45
N ARG A 51 -14.83 -24.45 -4.87
CA ARG A 51 -15.79 -23.57 -5.52
C ARG A 51 -17.01 -23.41 -4.63
N THR A 52 -17.32 -22.17 -4.32
CA THR A 52 -18.51 -21.82 -3.55
C THR A 52 -19.42 -20.92 -4.36
N SER A 53 -20.64 -20.72 -3.95
CA SER A 53 -21.57 -19.80 -4.58
C SER A 53 -22.19 -18.86 -3.54
N GLY A 54 -22.16 -17.56 -3.78
CA GLY A 54 -22.82 -16.57 -2.94
C GLY A 54 -22.24 -16.48 -1.53
N ASP A 55 -23.12 -16.40 -0.55
CA ASP A 55 -22.77 -16.29 0.84
C ASP A 55 -22.50 -17.69 1.45
N PHE A 56 -21.44 -17.81 2.25
CA PHE A 56 -21.09 -19.05 2.94
C PHE A 56 -20.36 -18.74 4.25
N THR A 57 -20.37 -19.73 5.16
CA THR A 57 -19.64 -19.61 6.43
C THR A 57 -18.34 -20.37 6.34
N VAL A 58 -17.21 -19.70 6.62
CA VAL A 58 -15.90 -20.32 6.78
C VAL A 58 -15.67 -20.66 8.25
N THR A 59 -14.99 -21.78 8.51
CA THR A 59 -14.53 -22.18 9.84
C THR A 59 -13.00 -22.27 9.84
N ALA A 60 -12.35 -21.63 10.82
CA ALA A 60 -10.92 -21.75 11.05
C ALA A 60 -10.64 -22.78 12.14
N ASP A 61 -9.74 -23.72 11.84
CA ASP A 61 -9.22 -24.66 12.81
C ASP A 61 -8.06 -24.03 13.58
N ALA A 62 -8.37 -23.36 14.68
CA ALA A 62 -7.43 -22.69 15.57
C ALA A 62 -7.58 -23.21 17.00
N PRO A 63 -6.52 -23.14 17.84
CA PRO A 63 -6.59 -23.57 19.24
C PRO A 63 -7.68 -22.83 20.02
N GLU A 64 -8.37 -23.57 20.90
CA GLU A 64 -9.44 -22.99 21.74
C GLU A 64 -8.93 -21.88 22.67
N GLY A 65 -9.79 -20.91 22.96
CA GLY A 65 -9.53 -19.82 23.90
C GLY A 65 -8.73 -18.66 23.31
N LEU A 66 -8.55 -18.61 21.99
CA LEU A 66 -7.93 -17.50 21.27
C LEU A 66 -8.98 -16.61 20.60
N ALA A 67 -8.56 -15.45 20.15
CA ALA A 67 -9.35 -14.59 19.28
C ALA A 67 -8.84 -14.76 17.84
N VAL A 68 -9.69 -15.23 16.94
CA VAL A 68 -9.35 -15.43 15.52
C VAL A 68 -9.86 -14.22 14.72
N LYS A 69 -8.96 -13.56 14.01
CA LYS A 69 -9.24 -12.43 13.13
C LYS A 69 -9.35 -12.91 11.70
N PHE A 70 -10.44 -12.60 11.03
CA PHE A 70 -10.69 -12.98 9.65
C PHE A 70 -10.45 -11.80 8.70
N LYS A 71 -9.86 -12.10 7.55
CA LYS A 71 -9.71 -11.18 6.43
C LYS A 71 -10.10 -11.88 5.13
N ILE A 72 -10.60 -11.14 4.16
CA ILE A 72 -10.79 -11.59 2.78
C ILE A 72 -10.10 -10.60 1.83
N ASP A 73 -9.33 -11.07 0.88
CA ASP A 73 -8.57 -10.22 -0.06
C ASP A 73 -7.74 -9.13 0.65
N GLY A 74 -7.23 -9.45 1.85
CA GLY A 74 -6.52 -8.51 2.72
C GLY A 74 -7.41 -7.58 3.54
N GLU A 75 -8.74 -7.56 3.34
CA GLU A 75 -9.69 -6.75 4.10
C GLU A 75 -10.05 -7.42 5.43
N TYR A 76 -9.96 -6.66 6.54
CA TYR A 76 -10.34 -7.15 7.86
C TYR A 76 -11.87 -7.20 7.99
N LEU A 77 -12.40 -8.41 8.19
CA LEU A 77 -13.83 -8.64 8.37
C LEU A 77 -14.25 -8.48 9.81
N GLY A 78 -13.45 -8.99 10.75
CA GLY A 78 -13.74 -8.97 12.17
C GLY A 78 -12.99 -10.04 12.93
N LYS A 79 -13.42 -10.31 14.18
CA LYS A 79 -12.86 -11.35 15.02
C LYS A 79 -13.94 -12.20 15.65
N ASP A 80 -13.65 -13.49 15.83
CA ASP A 80 -14.44 -14.41 16.63
C ASP A 80 -13.61 -14.84 17.85
N ASP A 81 -14.16 -14.66 19.05
CA ASP A 81 -13.52 -14.98 20.33
C ASP A 81 -13.98 -16.33 20.89
N THR A 82 -14.82 -17.10 20.16
CA THR A 82 -15.46 -18.31 20.64
C THR A 82 -15.38 -19.45 19.62
N ALA A 83 -14.76 -20.57 20.00
CA ALA A 83 -14.74 -21.76 19.14
C ALA A 83 -16.13 -22.41 19.02
N PRO A 84 -16.49 -22.98 17.84
CA PRO A 84 -15.72 -23.02 16.61
C PRO A 84 -15.64 -21.63 15.96
N TYR A 85 -14.44 -21.19 15.57
CA TYR A 85 -14.22 -19.85 15.02
C TYR A 85 -14.75 -19.78 13.61
N THR A 86 -15.82 -19.00 13.42
CA THR A 86 -16.55 -18.93 12.15
C THR A 86 -16.75 -17.49 11.68
N TRP A 87 -16.85 -17.31 10.37
CA TRP A 87 -17.20 -16.04 9.79
C TRP A 87 -18.08 -16.19 8.55
N GLU A 88 -19.11 -15.36 8.44
CA GLU A 88 -19.92 -15.32 7.22
C GLU A 88 -19.20 -14.52 6.15
N ILE A 89 -18.95 -15.15 5.01
CA ILE A 89 -18.31 -14.55 3.85
C ILE A 89 -19.39 -14.24 2.82
N SER A 90 -19.35 -13.02 2.30
CA SER A 90 -20.15 -12.59 1.15
C SER A 90 -19.18 -12.08 0.10
N ALA A 91 -18.83 -12.95 -0.85
CA ALA A 91 -17.87 -12.65 -1.91
C ALA A 91 -18.54 -12.67 -3.30
N GLY A 92 -18.14 -11.73 -4.15
CA GLY A 92 -18.58 -11.70 -5.55
C GLY A 92 -18.01 -12.86 -6.36
N ALA A 93 -18.45 -13.05 -7.60
CA ALA A 93 -17.86 -14.07 -8.46
C ALA A 93 -16.40 -13.72 -8.80
N GLY A 94 -15.49 -14.68 -8.66
CA GLY A 94 -14.06 -14.55 -8.91
C GLY A 94 -13.20 -15.33 -7.94
N ALA A 95 -11.87 -15.18 -8.07
CA ALA A 95 -10.89 -15.73 -7.15
C ALA A 95 -10.73 -14.81 -5.93
N HIS A 96 -10.67 -15.42 -4.75
CA HIS A 96 -10.55 -14.75 -3.45
C HIS A 96 -9.54 -15.46 -2.57
N GLU A 97 -8.92 -14.69 -1.66
CA GLU A 97 -8.07 -15.20 -0.59
C GLU A 97 -8.72 -14.90 0.77
N ILE A 98 -8.81 -15.90 1.64
CA ILE A 98 -9.22 -15.71 3.02
C ILE A 98 -8.08 -16.06 3.97
N ASP A 99 -7.89 -15.23 5.00
CA ASP A 99 -6.83 -15.30 6.00
C ASP A 99 -7.46 -15.28 7.41
N ALA A 100 -7.17 -16.27 8.22
CA ALA A 100 -7.55 -16.34 9.62
C ALA A 100 -6.29 -16.33 10.50
N ARG A 101 -6.18 -15.34 11.40
CA ARG A 101 -5.00 -15.11 12.25
C ARG A 101 -5.36 -15.07 13.73
N TRP A 102 -4.48 -15.66 14.55
CA TRP A 102 -4.57 -15.64 16.02
C TRP A 102 -3.19 -15.48 16.64
N ASP A 103 -3.13 -15.34 17.95
CA ASP A 103 -1.84 -15.27 18.64
C ASP A 103 -1.10 -16.61 18.53
N GLY A 104 0.03 -16.59 17.83
CA GLY A 104 0.88 -17.76 17.60
C GLY A 104 0.61 -18.54 16.32
N GLY A 105 -0.31 -18.09 15.42
CA GLY A 105 -0.51 -18.75 14.13
C GLY A 105 -1.47 -18.05 13.18
N ASP A 106 -1.47 -18.54 11.96
CA ASP A 106 -2.39 -18.14 10.91
C ASP A 106 -2.65 -19.28 9.94
N THR A 107 -3.70 -19.16 9.14
CA THR A 107 -3.99 -20.03 8.01
C THR A 107 -4.66 -19.24 6.90
N THR A 108 -4.30 -19.55 5.67
CA THR A 108 -4.78 -18.84 4.47
C THR A 108 -5.27 -19.87 3.47
N ALA A 109 -6.34 -19.56 2.76
CA ALA A 109 -6.83 -20.37 1.64
C ALA A 109 -7.29 -19.50 0.48
N GLU A 110 -6.99 -19.92 -0.73
CA GLU A 110 -7.55 -19.34 -1.96
C GLU A 110 -8.78 -20.16 -2.39
N PHE A 111 -9.78 -19.47 -2.93
CA PHE A 111 -11.01 -20.12 -3.42
C PHE A 111 -11.64 -19.32 -4.54
N GLU A 112 -12.48 -19.97 -5.32
CA GLU A 112 -13.22 -19.32 -6.42
C GLU A 112 -14.73 -19.35 -6.12
N VAL A 113 -15.37 -18.18 -6.22
CA VAL A 113 -16.82 -18.04 -6.17
C VAL A 113 -17.38 -18.10 -7.59
N THR A 114 -18.27 -19.05 -7.86
CA THR A 114 -18.95 -19.17 -9.14
C THR A 114 -20.17 -18.27 -9.18
N ALA A 115 -20.37 -17.53 -10.29
CA ALA A 115 -21.58 -16.75 -10.48
C ALA A 115 -22.83 -17.65 -10.46
N ALA A 116 -23.82 -17.29 -9.65
CA ALA A 116 -25.08 -18.02 -9.60
C ALA A 116 -25.79 -17.95 -10.98
N GLY A 117 -25.88 -19.09 -11.65
CA GLY A 117 -26.82 -19.32 -12.74
C GLY A 117 -26.39 -18.85 -14.13
N SER A 118 -25.57 -19.64 -14.81
CA SER A 118 -25.64 -19.77 -16.27
C SER A 118 -25.69 -21.25 -16.61
N ALA A 119 -26.83 -21.73 -17.08
CA ALA A 119 -26.97 -23.08 -17.65
C ALA A 119 -26.02 -23.22 -18.84
N PRO A 120 -25.45 -24.43 -19.09
CA PRO A 120 -24.51 -24.60 -20.20
C PRO A 120 -25.18 -24.33 -21.53
N ALA A 121 -24.65 -23.36 -22.26
CA ALA A 121 -25.07 -23.10 -23.62
C ALA A 121 -24.65 -24.26 -24.54
N THR A 122 -25.60 -24.81 -25.24
CA THR A 122 -25.40 -25.80 -26.30
C THR A 122 -24.45 -25.25 -27.37
N PRO A 123 -23.45 -26.00 -27.86
CA PRO A 123 -22.52 -25.49 -28.85
C PRO A 123 -23.20 -25.28 -30.19
N THR A 124 -23.35 -24.04 -30.60
CA THR A 124 -23.73 -23.67 -31.97
C THR A 124 -22.49 -23.63 -32.84
N VAL A 125 -22.47 -24.45 -33.87
CA VAL A 125 -21.39 -24.49 -34.88
C VAL A 125 -21.34 -23.16 -35.63
N PRO A 126 -20.16 -22.50 -35.74
CA PRO A 126 -20.02 -21.24 -36.45
C PRO A 126 -20.07 -21.47 -37.98
N PRO A 127 -20.66 -20.55 -38.76
CA PRO A 127 -20.58 -20.61 -40.24
C PRO A 127 -19.14 -20.28 -40.69
N ALA A 128 -18.72 -20.91 -41.78
CA ALA A 128 -17.39 -20.82 -42.37
C ALA A 128 -16.98 -19.37 -42.73
N PRO A 129 -15.69 -19.00 -42.55
CA PRO A 129 -15.24 -17.64 -42.81
C PRO A 129 -15.15 -17.34 -44.32
N ALA A 130 -15.58 -16.12 -44.67
CA ALA A 130 -15.36 -15.53 -45.98
C ALA A 130 -13.89 -15.24 -46.24
N PRO A 131 -13.41 -15.23 -47.50
CA PRO A 131 -11.98 -15.13 -47.80
C PRO A 131 -11.38 -13.77 -47.40
N SER A 132 -10.29 -13.82 -46.66
CA SER A 132 -9.53 -12.67 -46.17
C SER A 132 -8.72 -11.99 -47.27
N LYS A 133 -8.86 -10.67 -47.33
CA LYS A 133 -8.01 -9.77 -48.12
C LYS A 133 -6.57 -9.76 -47.54
N PRO A 134 -5.51 -9.70 -48.34
CA PRO A 134 -4.13 -9.75 -47.86
C PRO A 134 -3.82 -8.57 -46.95
N ALA A 135 -3.12 -8.88 -45.84
CA ALA A 135 -2.62 -7.90 -44.88
C ALA A 135 -1.49 -7.06 -45.50
N PRO A 136 -1.42 -5.76 -45.23
CA PRO A 136 -0.25 -4.98 -45.59
C PRO A 136 0.91 -5.29 -44.61
N ALA A 137 2.12 -5.25 -45.16
CA ALA A 137 3.36 -5.61 -44.54
C ALA A 137 3.68 -4.77 -43.29
N SER A 138 4.36 -5.43 -42.34
CA SER A 138 4.88 -4.91 -41.09
C SER A 138 5.79 -3.68 -41.27
N GLY A 139 5.28 -2.51 -40.95
CA GLY A 139 6.08 -1.32 -40.72
C GLY A 139 6.39 -1.25 -39.21
N SER A 140 7.58 -0.79 -38.83
CA SER A 140 8.01 -0.49 -37.48
C SER A 140 6.96 0.39 -36.77
N GLY A 141 6.06 -0.23 -36.02
CA GLY A 141 4.87 0.40 -35.53
C GLY A 141 5.16 1.26 -34.31
N SER A 142 4.87 2.53 -34.42
CA SER A 142 4.35 3.30 -33.30
C SER A 142 3.26 2.45 -32.62
N ALA A 143 3.46 2.15 -31.34
CA ALA A 143 2.48 1.34 -30.60
C ALA A 143 1.16 2.12 -30.56
N GLY A 144 0.11 1.58 -31.18
CA GLY A 144 -1.12 2.31 -31.46
C GLY A 144 -1.93 2.65 -30.22
N THR A 145 -2.94 3.51 -30.43
CA THR A 145 -3.94 3.80 -29.40
C THR A 145 -4.99 2.71 -29.34
N VAL A 146 -5.26 2.19 -28.14
CA VAL A 146 -6.36 1.27 -27.84
C VAL A 146 -7.47 2.05 -27.16
N ALA A 147 -8.60 2.21 -27.83
CA ALA A 147 -9.79 2.81 -27.24
C ALA A 147 -10.52 1.80 -26.36
N VAL A 148 -10.86 2.19 -25.13
CA VAL A 148 -11.50 1.34 -24.13
C VAL A 148 -12.75 2.03 -23.60
N SER A 149 -13.87 1.30 -23.51
CA SER A 149 -15.14 1.82 -22.99
C SER A 149 -15.78 0.91 -21.92
N THR A 150 -15.11 -0.16 -21.51
CA THR A 150 -15.61 -1.09 -20.48
C THR A 150 -14.53 -1.50 -19.51
N ALA A 151 -14.92 -1.88 -18.29
CA ALA A 151 -13.99 -2.39 -17.28
C ALA A 151 -13.22 -3.65 -17.74
N ALA A 152 -13.91 -4.58 -18.39
CA ALA A 152 -13.28 -5.78 -18.97
C ALA A 152 -12.27 -5.41 -20.08
N GLY A 153 -12.65 -4.47 -20.95
CA GLY A 153 -11.74 -3.94 -21.97
C GLY A 153 -10.49 -3.27 -21.37
N LEU A 154 -10.64 -2.53 -20.26
CA LEU A 154 -9.52 -1.93 -19.55
C LEU A 154 -8.59 -2.99 -18.94
N LYS A 155 -9.12 -3.98 -18.24
CA LYS A 155 -8.31 -5.10 -17.72
C LYS A 155 -7.51 -5.78 -18.84
N SER A 156 -8.16 -6.10 -19.97
CA SER A 156 -7.49 -6.72 -21.13
C SER A 156 -6.42 -5.81 -21.74
N ALA A 157 -6.70 -4.51 -21.87
CA ALA A 157 -5.73 -3.54 -22.42
C ALA A 157 -4.51 -3.35 -21.52
N LEU A 158 -4.69 -3.29 -20.19
CA LEU A 158 -3.61 -3.21 -19.21
C LEU A 158 -2.73 -4.47 -19.24
N ALA A 159 -3.34 -5.65 -19.26
CA ALA A 159 -2.63 -6.93 -19.32
C ALA A 159 -1.83 -7.11 -20.63
N ALA A 160 -2.33 -6.56 -21.76
CA ALA A 160 -1.68 -6.63 -23.06
C ALA A 160 -0.80 -5.42 -23.40
N ALA A 161 -0.63 -4.48 -22.46
CA ALA A 161 0.06 -3.21 -22.70
C ALA A 161 1.51 -3.41 -23.14
N LYS A 162 1.98 -2.55 -24.05
CA LYS A 162 3.34 -2.60 -24.63
C LYS A 162 3.97 -1.21 -24.58
N PRO A 163 5.31 -1.14 -24.55
CA PRO A 163 6.02 0.14 -24.61
C PRO A 163 5.53 1.03 -25.76
N GLY A 164 5.27 2.31 -25.46
CA GLY A 164 4.77 3.31 -26.39
C GLY A 164 3.26 3.24 -26.69
N GLN A 165 2.53 2.32 -26.08
CA GLN A 165 1.09 2.18 -26.30
C GLN A 165 0.30 3.22 -25.50
N THR A 166 -0.78 3.71 -26.09
CA THR A 166 -1.78 4.55 -25.40
C THR A 166 -3.06 3.76 -25.21
N ILE A 167 -3.54 3.68 -23.97
CA ILE A 167 -4.85 3.17 -23.59
C ILE A 167 -5.72 4.38 -23.32
N ALA A 168 -6.69 4.64 -24.21
CA ALA A 168 -7.58 5.81 -24.15
C ALA A 168 -8.96 5.38 -23.64
N LEU A 169 -9.35 5.90 -22.48
CA LEU A 169 -10.61 5.61 -21.83
C LEU A 169 -11.72 6.52 -22.40
N ALA A 170 -12.82 5.95 -22.80
CA ALA A 170 -14.06 6.69 -23.01
C ALA A 170 -14.63 7.13 -21.64
N ASP A 171 -15.50 8.14 -21.67
CA ASP A 171 -16.25 8.55 -20.49
C ASP A 171 -17.10 7.41 -19.96
N GLY A 172 -17.17 7.25 -18.64
CA GLY A 172 -17.93 6.22 -17.97
C GLY A 172 -17.24 5.68 -16.72
N THR A 173 -17.94 4.84 -15.98
CA THR A 173 -17.39 4.21 -14.77
C THR A 173 -16.82 2.83 -15.10
N TYR A 174 -15.57 2.65 -14.79
CA TYR A 174 -14.85 1.38 -14.87
C TYR A 174 -14.83 0.77 -13.47
N ALA A 175 -15.75 -0.17 -13.24
CA ALA A 175 -15.88 -0.85 -11.95
C ALA A 175 -14.91 -2.03 -11.86
N GLY A 176 -14.06 -2.03 -10.83
CA GLY A 176 -13.09 -3.11 -10.57
C GLY A 176 -11.76 -2.62 -10.03
N LYS A 177 -10.87 -3.57 -9.80
CA LYS A 177 -9.46 -3.36 -9.47
C LYS A 177 -8.67 -3.44 -10.78
N PHE A 178 -7.78 -2.49 -11.04
CA PHE A 178 -7.03 -2.42 -12.29
C PHE A 178 -5.54 -2.47 -12.00
N GLU A 179 -4.86 -3.46 -12.56
CA GLU A 179 -3.41 -3.65 -12.42
C GLU A 179 -2.68 -3.32 -13.72
N ALA A 180 -1.59 -2.57 -13.61
CA ALA A 180 -0.74 -2.14 -14.71
C ALA A 180 0.69 -2.69 -14.49
N ALA A 181 0.89 -3.98 -14.84
CA ALA A 181 2.15 -4.70 -14.58
C ALA A 181 3.18 -4.57 -15.71
N ALA A 182 2.75 -4.26 -16.93
CA ALA A 182 3.66 -4.07 -18.05
C ALA A 182 4.52 -2.81 -17.84
N SER A 183 5.78 -2.85 -18.27
CA SER A 183 6.66 -1.68 -18.21
C SER A 183 6.84 -1.05 -19.59
N GLY A 184 6.77 0.28 -19.63
CA GLY A 184 7.26 1.07 -20.75
C GLY A 184 8.78 1.19 -20.75
N THR A 185 9.30 2.15 -21.47
CA THR A 185 10.72 2.56 -21.45
C THR A 185 10.80 4.09 -21.45
N ALA A 186 11.97 4.63 -21.17
CA ALA A 186 12.19 6.10 -21.19
C ALA A 186 11.81 6.73 -22.55
N GLY A 187 12.10 6.05 -23.66
CA GLY A 187 11.76 6.51 -25.02
C GLY A 187 10.35 6.11 -25.49
N ALA A 188 9.68 5.20 -24.78
CA ALA A 188 8.39 4.65 -25.15
C ALA A 188 7.55 4.31 -23.89
N PRO A 189 7.12 5.31 -23.11
CA PRO A 189 6.26 5.06 -21.95
C PRO A 189 4.90 4.51 -22.38
N ILE A 190 4.25 3.76 -21.48
CA ILE A 190 2.88 3.34 -21.68
C ILE A 190 1.96 4.43 -21.11
N THR A 191 0.91 4.78 -21.83
CA THR A 191 -0.01 5.84 -21.44
C THR A 191 -1.39 5.28 -21.15
N LEU A 192 -1.94 5.60 -19.96
CA LEU A 192 -3.34 5.45 -19.61
C LEU A 192 -3.95 6.84 -19.51
N THR A 193 -4.91 7.17 -20.35
CA THR A 193 -5.51 8.50 -20.39
C THR A 193 -7.03 8.45 -20.55
N GLY A 194 -7.70 9.46 -20.00
CA GLY A 194 -9.14 9.66 -20.12
C GLY A 194 -9.49 11.10 -19.80
N SER A 195 -10.75 11.46 -19.92
CA SER A 195 -11.29 12.71 -19.36
C SER A 195 -11.59 12.51 -17.85
N SER A 196 -11.92 13.59 -17.16
CA SER A 196 -12.41 13.52 -15.76
C SER A 196 -13.74 12.73 -15.61
N ALA A 197 -14.42 12.46 -16.70
CA ALA A 197 -15.62 11.61 -16.71
C ALA A 197 -15.28 10.10 -16.89
N ALA A 198 -14.03 9.74 -17.16
CA ALA A 198 -13.55 8.36 -17.12
C ALA A 198 -13.13 8.01 -15.68
N VAL A 199 -13.97 7.27 -14.96
CA VAL A 199 -13.85 7.03 -13.51
C VAL A 199 -13.43 5.59 -13.25
N LEU A 200 -12.26 5.40 -12.63
CA LEU A 200 -11.85 4.10 -12.07
C LEU A 200 -12.39 3.99 -10.63
N SER A 201 -13.05 2.88 -10.31
CA SER A 201 -13.66 2.68 -9.00
C SER A 201 -13.74 1.21 -8.64
N THR A 202 -13.44 0.85 -7.40
CA THR A 202 -13.71 -0.51 -6.89
C THR A 202 -15.18 -0.70 -6.52
N GLY A 203 -15.95 0.40 -6.44
CA GLY A 203 -17.33 0.41 -5.97
C GLY A 203 -17.46 0.47 -4.44
N SER A 204 -16.36 0.39 -3.69
CA SER A 204 -16.35 0.41 -2.22
C SER A 204 -15.14 1.17 -1.70
N VAL A 205 -15.35 2.04 -0.71
CA VAL A 205 -14.26 2.71 0.03
C VAL A 205 -13.58 1.77 1.04
N GLY A 206 -14.11 0.56 1.23
CA GLY A 206 -13.58 -0.45 2.14
C GLY A 206 -12.66 -1.46 1.46
N SER A 207 -12.58 -1.54 0.12
CA SER A 207 -11.85 -2.61 -0.54
C SER A 207 -11.03 -2.17 -1.75
N GLY A 208 -9.86 -2.76 -1.87
CA GLY A 208 -8.99 -2.77 -3.06
C GLY A 208 -8.35 -1.44 -3.44
N TYR A 209 -7.44 -1.53 -4.40
CA TYR A 209 -6.81 -0.40 -5.07
C TYR A 209 -7.55 -0.15 -6.39
N ALA A 210 -7.96 1.10 -6.66
CA ALA A 210 -8.62 1.38 -7.95
C ALA A 210 -7.64 1.22 -9.12
N LEU A 211 -6.39 1.69 -8.95
CA LEU A 211 -5.30 1.50 -9.90
C LEU A 211 -4.03 1.06 -9.18
N HIS A 212 -3.50 -0.08 -9.55
CA HIS A 212 -2.26 -0.64 -9.03
C HIS A 212 -1.20 -0.70 -10.13
N LEU A 213 -0.11 0.01 -9.95
CA LEU A 213 0.99 0.12 -10.90
C LEU A 213 2.19 -0.65 -10.36
N THR A 214 2.51 -1.78 -10.98
CA THR A 214 3.72 -2.59 -10.67
C THR A 214 4.76 -2.52 -11.79
N GLY A 215 4.34 -2.09 -12.99
CA GLY A 215 5.24 -1.79 -14.09
C GLY A 215 5.75 -0.35 -14.05
N SER A 216 6.91 -0.09 -14.69
CA SER A 216 7.58 1.21 -14.73
C SER A 216 7.30 1.99 -16.02
N TYR A 217 7.62 3.29 -16.03
CA TYR A 217 7.46 4.18 -17.19
C TYR A 217 6.01 4.29 -17.68
N TRP A 218 5.08 4.43 -16.75
CA TRP A 218 3.69 4.77 -17.06
C TRP A 218 3.46 6.29 -17.10
N ARG A 219 2.48 6.69 -17.88
CA ARG A 219 1.87 8.03 -17.86
C ARG A 219 0.38 7.86 -17.64
N VAL A 220 -0.11 8.29 -16.47
CA VAL A 220 -1.53 8.26 -16.12
C VAL A 220 -2.06 9.68 -16.14
N SER A 221 -3.09 9.97 -16.93
CA SER A 221 -3.53 11.36 -17.07
C SER A 221 -5.02 11.57 -17.31
N GLY A 222 -5.53 12.65 -16.73
CA GLY A 222 -6.83 13.27 -17.02
C GLY A 222 -8.04 12.56 -16.42
N LEU A 223 -7.93 11.30 -16.02
CA LEU A 223 -9.01 10.46 -15.48
C LEU A 223 -9.30 10.75 -14.01
N THR A 224 -10.42 10.22 -13.52
CA THR A 224 -10.81 10.24 -12.11
C THR A 224 -10.62 8.86 -11.47
N VAL A 225 -10.17 8.84 -10.23
CA VAL A 225 -10.10 7.66 -9.36
C VAL A 225 -10.95 7.92 -8.13
N ALA A 226 -11.98 7.12 -7.90
CA ALA A 226 -12.91 7.37 -6.80
C ALA A 226 -13.48 6.07 -6.23
N THR A 227 -13.93 6.14 -4.97
CA THR A 227 -14.63 5.05 -4.30
C THR A 227 -13.83 3.75 -4.32
N ALA A 228 -12.68 3.78 -3.62
CA ALA A 228 -11.78 2.65 -3.42
C ALA A 228 -11.18 2.71 -2.00
N ALA A 229 -10.67 1.60 -1.48
CA ALA A 229 -9.95 1.64 -0.20
C ALA A 229 -8.66 2.45 -0.34
N LYS A 230 -7.89 2.25 -1.41
CA LYS A 230 -6.75 3.09 -1.81
C LYS A 230 -6.92 3.54 -3.26
N GLY A 231 -6.52 4.77 -3.54
CA GLY A 231 -6.72 5.32 -4.88
C GLY A 231 -5.75 4.73 -5.91
N ILE A 232 -4.55 5.30 -6.01
CA ILE A 232 -3.49 4.83 -6.91
C ILE A 232 -2.32 4.34 -6.06
N VAL A 233 -1.93 3.08 -6.22
CA VAL A 233 -0.78 2.47 -5.52
C VAL A 233 0.28 2.10 -6.54
N LEU A 234 1.52 2.51 -6.26
CA LEU A 234 2.70 2.16 -7.03
C LEU A 234 3.56 1.22 -6.17
N ASP A 235 3.78 0.00 -6.64
CA ASP A 235 4.65 -0.99 -6.02
C ASP A 235 5.83 -1.31 -6.93
N GLY A 236 7.01 -0.74 -6.63
CA GLY A 236 8.21 -0.89 -7.46
C GLY A 236 8.11 -0.22 -8.85
N SER A 237 7.09 0.59 -9.07
CA SER A 237 6.87 1.31 -10.34
C SER A 237 7.72 2.57 -10.38
N THR A 238 8.78 2.56 -11.17
CA THR A 238 9.70 3.69 -11.29
C THR A 238 9.43 4.53 -12.55
N HIS A 239 9.86 5.81 -12.54
CA HIS A 239 9.74 6.73 -13.68
C HIS A 239 8.28 6.89 -14.18
N THR A 240 7.33 6.71 -13.28
CA THR A 240 5.89 6.84 -13.58
C THR A 240 5.44 8.28 -13.33
N VAL A 241 4.63 8.82 -14.24
CA VAL A 241 4.07 10.17 -14.14
C VAL A 241 2.54 10.09 -14.04
N ILE A 242 2.01 10.65 -12.96
CA ILE A 242 0.57 10.85 -12.74
C ILE A 242 0.29 12.33 -12.90
N SER A 243 -0.54 12.73 -13.87
CA SER A 243 -0.73 14.14 -14.20
C SER A 243 -2.18 14.49 -14.49
N GLY A 244 -2.68 15.55 -13.86
CA GLY A 244 -4.03 16.06 -14.12
C GLY A 244 -5.15 15.07 -13.77
N VAL A 245 -4.93 14.20 -12.79
CA VAL A 245 -5.96 13.25 -12.31
C VAL A 245 -6.74 13.85 -11.14
N ASP A 246 -7.98 13.38 -10.97
CA ASP A 246 -8.79 13.65 -9.77
C ASP A 246 -8.87 12.36 -8.93
N VAL A 247 -8.36 12.38 -7.70
CA VAL A 247 -8.39 11.24 -6.77
C VAL A 247 -9.19 11.64 -5.54
N GLY A 248 -10.33 11.00 -5.32
CA GLY A 248 -11.20 11.41 -4.21
C GLY A 248 -12.20 10.37 -3.75
N THR A 249 -12.73 10.58 -2.54
CA THR A 249 -13.62 9.61 -1.86
C THR A 249 -12.90 8.27 -1.69
N ILE A 250 -11.75 8.30 -1.02
CA ILE A 250 -10.85 7.16 -0.81
C ILE A 250 -10.87 6.76 0.66
N GLY A 251 -10.98 5.46 0.93
CA GLY A 251 -11.09 4.91 2.28
C GLY A 251 -9.85 5.13 3.15
N GLN A 252 -8.68 5.10 2.53
CA GLN A 252 -7.35 5.28 3.12
C GLN A 252 -6.57 6.31 2.30
N GLU A 253 -5.32 6.00 1.87
CA GLU A 253 -4.43 6.92 1.14
C GLU A 253 -4.91 7.19 -0.30
N GLY A 254 -4.76 8.43 -0.74
CA GLY A 254 -5.10 8.82 -2.11
C GLY A 254 -4.14 8.26 -3.14
N VAL A 255 -2.84 8.55 -3.01
CA VAL A 255 -1.77 8.06 -3.88
C VAL A 255 -0.60 7.59 -3.04
N HIS A 256 -0.13 6.36 -3.26
CA HIS A 256 0.94 5.77 -2.49
C HIS A 256 2.09 5.28 -3.39
N PHE A 257 3.29 5.83 -3.18
CA PHE A 257 4.54 5.39 -3.81
C PHE A 257 5.30 4.52 -2.82
N ARG A 258 5.43 3.23 -3.05
CA ARG A 258 6.11 2.29 -2.13
C ARG A 258 6.90 1.22 -2.87
N ALA A 259 7.55 0.34 -2.12
CA ALA A 259 8.35 -0.77 -2.64
C ALA A 259 9.42 -0.32 -3.65
N GLY A 260 10.05 0.86 -3.41
CA GLY A 260 11.08 1.41 -4.29
C GLY A 260 10.54 2.11 -5.54
N SER A 261 9.34 2.69 -5.50
CA SER A 261 8.72 3.45 -6.61
C SER A 261 9.41 4.81 -6.85
N SER A 262 10.70 4.75 -7.16
CA SER A 262 11.59 5.92 -7.31
C SER A 262 11.39 6.68 -8.62
N ASP A 263 11.91 7.93 -8.66
CA ASP A 263 11.95 8.77 -9.87
C ASP A 263 10.58 9.03 -10.49
N SER A 264 9.53 8.91 -9.67
CA SER A 264 8.14 9.04 -10.09
C SER A 264 7.58 10.42 -9.74
N VAL A 265 6.53 10.82 -10.44
CA VAL A 265 5.96 12.17 -10.33
C VAL A 265 4.44 12.11 -10.18
N ILE A 266 3.90 12.92 -9.25
CA ILE A 266 2.50 13.34 -9.30
C ILE A 266 2.42 14.84 -9.44
N GLU A 267 1.69 15.30 -10.45
CA GLU A 267 1.64 16.74 -10.78
C GLU A 267 0.26 17.20 -11.25
N ASN A 268 -0.04 18.49 -11.01
CA ASN A 268 -1.22 19.15 -11.53
C ASN A 268 -2.52 18.39 -11.29
N SER A 269 -2.55 17.61 -10.21
CA SER A 269 -3.62 16.68 -9.86
C SER A 269 -4.39 17.21 -8.65
N ARG A 270 -5.59 16.68 -8.44
CA ARG A 270 -6.39 16.94 -7.27
C ARG A 270 -6.50 15.67 -6.44
N VAL A 271 -6.14 15.73 -5.15
CA VAL A 271 -6.30 14.63 -4.20
C VAL A 271 -7.14 15.11 -3.03
N HIS A 272 -8.25 14.45 -2.75
CA HIS A 272 -9.18 14.97 -1.75
C HIS A 272 -10.09 13.91 -1.14
N ASN A 273 -10.63 14.21 0.05
CA ASN A 273 -11.58 13.34 0.75
C ASN A 273 -11.03 11.91 0.87
N THR A 274 -9.82 11.80 1.38
CA THR A 274 -9.16 10.53 1.74
C THR A 274 -9.55 10.12 3.17
N GLY A 275 -9.16 8.92 3.60
CA GLY A 275 -9.40 8.46 4.97
C GLY A 275 -10.86 8.29 5.34
N VAL A 276 -11.76 8.08 4.37
CA VAL A 276 -13.22 8.03 4.59
C VAL A 276 -13.61 6.91 5.56
N THR A 277 -12.91 5.78 5.52
CA THR A 277 -13.13 4.63 6.42
C THR A 277 -12.06 4.50 7.49
N SER A 278 -10.86 5.01 7.22
CA SER A 278 -9.70 4.88 8.12
C SER A 278 -8.97 6.22 8.20
N PRO A 279 -9.50 7.19 8.97
CA PRO A 279 -8.91 8.54 9.04
C PRO A 279 -7.44 8.58 9.44
N GLN A 280 -6.97 7.59 10.24
CA GLN A 280 -5.58 7.46 10.66
C GLN A 280 -4.61 7.04 9.53
N PHE A 281 -5.13 6.67 8.38
CA PHE A 281 -4.42 6.29 7.15
C PHE A 281 -4.94 7.08 5.95
N GLY A 282 -5.38 8.29 6.19
CA GLY A 282 -6.04 9.13 5.19
C GLY A 282 -5.12 10.16 4.56
N GLU A 283 -3.88 9.81 4.29
CA GLU A 283 -2.92 10.68 3.63
C GLU A 283 -3.35 11.00 2.18
N GLY A 284 -3.06 12.21 1.74
CA GLY A 284 -3.28 12.58 0.34
C GLY A 284 -2.29 11.86 -0.57
N VAL A 285 -1.01 12.06 -0.34
CA VAL A 285 0.12 11.42 -1.03
C VAL A 285 1.05 10.83 0.02
N TYR A 286 1.34 9.55 -0.10
CA TYR A 286 2.17 8.81 0.82
C TYR A 286 3.42 8.30 0.07
N ILE A 287 4.62 8.58 0.58
CA ILE A 287 5.89 8.27 -0.07
C ILE A 287 6.72 7.37 0.84
N GLY A 288 7.07 6.19 0.33
CA GLY A 288 7.72 5.12 1.09
C GLY A 288 6.73 4.39 2.00
N SER A 289 7.25 3.60 2.90
CA SER A 289 6.52 2.84 3.91
C SER A 289 7.19 3.03 5.26
N ALA A 290 6.40 3.12 6.33
CA ALA A 290 6.95 3.13 7.68
C ALA A 290 7.79 1.87 7.95
N LYS A 291 8.84 2.00 8.77
CA LYS A 291 9.75 0.89 9.13
C LYS A 291 9.00 -0.36 9.60
N SER A 292 7.88 -0.19 10.29
CA SER A 292 7.03 -1.31 10.73
C SER A 292 6.46 -2.16 9.58
N ASN A 293 6.37 -1.58 8.38
CA ASN A 293 5.83 -2.24 7.19
C ASN A 293 6.93 -2.75 6.23
N TRP A 294 8.23 -2.49 6.50
CA TRP A 294 9.29 -2.92 5.58
C TRP A 294 9.33 -4.44 5.37
N ALA A 295 9.04 -5.23 6.41
CA ALA A 295 8.99 -6.68 6.28
C ALA A 295 7.97 -7.13 5.22
N SER A 296 6.78 -6.55 5.22
CA SER A 296 5.70 -6.90 4.30
C SER A 296 5.86 -6.25 2.92
N VAL A 297 6.38 -5.02 2.85
CA VAL A 297 6.51 -4.28 1.58
C VAL A 297 7.81 -4.64 0.85
N MET A 298 8.94 -4.75 1.58
CA MET A 298 10.27 -4.97 1.02
C MET A 298 10.76 -6.41 1.17
N GLY A 299 9.96 -7.28 1.81
CA GLY A 299 10.36 -8.65 2.12
C GLY A 299 11.40 -8.77 3.25
N SER A 300 11.76 -7.67 3.92
CA SER A 300 12.75 -7.63 5.00
C SER A 300 12.54 -6.44 5.92
N ALA A 301 12.51 -6.66 7.23
CA ALA A 301 12.37 -5.59 8.23
C ALA A 301 13.60 -4.65 8.31
N SER A 302 14.72 -5.02 7.69
CA SER A 302 15.95 -4.23 7.65
C SER A 302 16.20 -3.52 6.32
N THR A 303 15.37 -3.76 5.31
CA THR A 303 15.51 -3.12 3.99
C THR A 303 14.60 -1.90 3.92
N PRO A 304 15.16 -0.67 3.87
CA PRO A 304 14.37 0.54 3.74
C PRO A 304 13.54 0.55 2.44
N ASP A 305 12.36 1.11 2.50
CA ASP A 305 11.58 1.40 1.30
C ASP A 305 12.15 2.66 0.62
N ALA A 306 13.07 2.42 -0.30
CA ALA A 306 13.77 3.47 -1.04
C ALA A 306 12.93 4.00 -2.22
N SER A 307 11.70 4.45 -1.94
CA SER A 307 10.89 5.21 -2.91
C SER A 307 11.47 6.63 -3.05
N ASP A 308 12.65 6.71 -3.70
CA ASP A 308 13.50 7.90 -3.74
C ASP A 308 13.11 8.86 -4.88
N ARG A 309 13.49 10.13 -4.72
CA ARG A 309 13.39 11.18 -5.76
C ARG A 309 11.99 11.34 -6.34
N VAL A 310 10.97 11.01 -5.54
CA VAL A 310 9.57 11.27 -5.91
C VAL A 310 9.33 12.77 -5.95
N THR A 311 8.67 13.22 -6.99
CA THR A 311 8.28 14.62 -7.16
C THR A 311 6.77 14.78 -7.01
N VAL A 312 6.37 15.66 -6.08
CA VAL A 312 4.96 16.05 -5.87
C VAL A 312 4.86 17.54 -6.17
N ARG A 313 4.25 17.92 -7.30
CA ARG A 313 4.25 19.33 -7.72
C ARG A 313 2.93 19.83 -8.30
N GLY A 314 2.58 21.07 -7.94
CA GLY A 314 1.43 21.76 -8.52
C GLY A 314 0.07 21.13 -8.23
N ASN A 315 -0.02 20.27 -7.22
CA ASN A 315 -1.25 19.58 -6.88
C ASN A 315 -2.13 20.42 -5.93
N THR A 316 -3.43 20.15 -5.95
CA THR A 316 -4.36 20.61 -4.92
C THR A 316 -4.73 19.43 -4.04
N ILE A 317 -4.36 19.48 -2.76
CA ILE A 317 -4.59 18.43 -1.79
C ILE A 317 -5.49 18.96 -0.69
N SER A 318 -6.63 18.32 -0.44
CA SER A 318 -7.60 18.88 0.50
C SER A 318 -8.45 17.82 1.21
N SER A 319 -8.89 18.16 2.42
CA SER A 319 -9.77 17.29 3.21
C SER A 319 -9.16 15.90 3.40
N THR A 320 -7.90 15.87 3.82
CA THR A 320 -7.16 14.65 4.15
C THR A 320 -7.01 14.60 5.67
N PRO A 321 -7.68 13.65 6.38
CA PRO A 321 -7.55 13.50 7.83
C PRO A 321 -6.13 13.09 8.25
N GLY A 322 -5.44 12.30 7.46
CA GLY A 322 -3.99 12.15 7.45
C GLY A 322 -3.30 13.38 6.89
N GLU A 323 -2.00 13.38 6.83
CA GLU A 323 -1.23 14.46 6.20
C GLU A 323 -1.61 14.64 4.73
N GLY A 324 -1.45 15.87 4.22
CA GLY A 324 -1.57 16.07 2.78
C GLY A 324 -0.50 15.30 2.01
N ILE A 325 0.74 15.34 2.52
CA ILE A 325 1.87 14.53 2.02
C ILE A 325 2.64 13.98 3.20
N ASP A 326 2.76 12.67 3.30
CA ASP A 326 3.58 11.99 4.30
C ASP A 326 4.77 11.30 3.63
N VAL A 327 5.97 11.69 4.02
CA VAL A 327 7.24 11.14 3.53
C VAL A 327 7.85 10.28 4.61
N LYS A 328 7.92 8.98 4.40
CA LYS A 328 8.43 8.04 5.39
C LYS A 328 9.96 7.93 5.36
N GLU A 329 10.47 7.50 6.51
CA GLU A 329 11.85 7.03 6.63
C GLU A 329 12.13 5.93 5.62
N GLY A 330 13.32 5.92 5.04
CA GLY A 330 13.69 5.02 3.94
C GLY A 330 13.78 5.70 2.59
N SER A 331 13.07 6.82 2.39
CA SER A 331 13.07 7.56 1.12
C SER A 331 13.99 8.80 1.16
N THR A 332 14.60 9.14 0.02
CA THR A 332 15.55 10.25 -0.09
C THR A 332 15.36 11.11 -1.35
N GLY A 333 15.78 12.39 -1.25
CA GLY A 333 16.06 13.26 -2.39
C GLY A 333 14.84 13.68 -3.21
N GLY A 334 13.64 13.59 -2.66
CA GLY A 334 12.41 14.00 -3.36
C GLY A 334 12.20 15.50 -3.40
N THR A 335 11.23 15.93 -4.19
CA THR A 335 10.86 17.34 -4.36
C THR A 335 9.36 17.54 -4.15
N ILE A 336 8.99 18.49 -3.27
CA ILE A 336 7.60 18.85 -2.99
C ILE A 336 7.44 20.35 -3.27
N THR A 337 6.84 20.72 -4.40
CA THR A 337 6.87 22.12 -4.84
C THR A 337 5.55 22.61 -5.43
N GLY A 338 5.18 23.84 -5.09
CA GLY A 338 4.03 24.52 -5.68
C GLY A 338 2.67 23.89 -5.41
N ASN A 339 2.56 23.02 -4.39
CA ASN A 339 1.28 22.40 -4.05
C ASN A 339 0.42 23.35 -3.20
N ARG A 340 -0.88 23.18 -3.31
CA ARG A 340 -1.88 23.90 -2.53
C ARG A 340 -2.59 22.93 -1.57
N PHE A 341 -2.57 23.28 -0.29
CA PHE A 341 -3.22 22.49 0.77
C PHE A 341 -4.43 23.21 1.33
N ASP A 342 -5.47 22.46 1.66
CA ASP A 342 -6.61 22.98 2.41
C ASP A 342 -7.21 21.89 3.30
N ASN A 343 -7.18 22.11 4.62
CA ASN A 343 -7.71 21.17 5.59
C ASN A 343 -7.08 19.77 5.44
N SER A 344 -5.76 19.69 5.51
CA SER A 344 -4.96 18.46 5.53
C SER A 344 -4.30 18.29 6.89
N GLY A 345 -4.13 17.04 7.37
CA GLY A 345 -3.59 16.75 8.70
C GLY A 345 -4.47 17.30 9.81
N TYR A 346 -5.76 17.03 9.75
CA TYR A 346 -6.70 17.63 10.72
C TYR A 346 -7.21 16.67 11.79
N SER A 347 -6.96 15.36 11.68
CA SER A 347 -7.56 14.39 12.61
C SER A 347 -6.80 14.25 13.92
N GLY A 348 -5.50 14.45 13.93
CA GLY A 348 -4.61 14.14 15.05
C GLY A 348 -4.41 12.64 15.29
N LEU A 349 -5.09 11.78 14.54
CA LEU A 349 -4.95 10.34 14.63
C LEU A 349 -3.62 9.92 13.99
N ASN A 350 -2.90 9.00 14.63
CA ASN A 350 -1.58 8.55 14.15
C ASN A 350 -0.59 9.71 13.92
N SER A 351 -0.72 10.79 14.70
CA SER A 351 0.09 12.03 14.61
C SER A 351 -0.14 12.86 13.35
N ALA A 352 -1.29 12.69 12.69
CA ALA A 352 -1.66 13.47 11.50
C ALA A 352 -2.10 14.88 11.89
N ASP A 353 -1.17 15.83 11.88
CA ASP A 353 -1.42 17.20 12.34
C ASP A 353 -0.74 18.30 11.49
N SER A 354 -0.30 17.95 10.27
CA SER A 354 0.36 18.87 9.34
C SER A 354 -0.05 18.67 7.87
N TRP A 355 0.28 19.63 7.00
CA TRP A 355 0.11 19.42 5.55
C TRP A 355 1.15 18.47 4.99
N ILE A 356 2.40 18.61 5.46
CA ILE A 356 3.55 17.82 5.01
C ILE A 356 4.30 17.34 6.24
N ASP A 357 4.54 16.03 6.34
CA ASP A 357 5.42 15.44 7.33
C ASP A 357 6.62 14.77 6.65
N LEU A 358 7.82 15.19 7.04
CA LEU A 358 9.09 14.74 6.45
C LEU A 358 9.85 13.87 7.43
N LYS A 359 9.91 12.59 7.17
CA LYS A 359 10.74 11.59 7.86
C LYS A 359 11.88 11.08 6.97
N GLY A 360 11.86 11.44 5.67
CA GLY A 360 12.90 11.14 4.69
C GLY A 360 14.08 12.12 4.71
N ASN A 361 15.12 11.83 3.93
CA ASN A 361 16.36 12.62 3.87
C ASN A 361 16.47 13.45 2.60
N GLY A 362 17.05 14.66 2.71
CA GLY A 362 17.47 15.45 1.56
C GLY A 362 16.33 15.95 0.67
N TYR A 363 15.15 16.13 1.21
CA TYR A 363 14.00 16.65 0.46
C TYR A 363 14.12 18.15 0.22
N THR A 364 13.71 18.59 -0.97
CA THR A 364 13.52 20.01 -1.31
C THR A 364 12.03 20.32 -1.30
N VAL A 365 11.63 21.20 -0.37
CA VAL A 365 10.23 21.64 -0.22
C VAL A 365 10.16 23.12 -0.51
N SER A 366 9.42 23.53 -1.57
CA SER A 366 9.44 24.92 -1.97
C SER A 366 8.13 25.42 -2.59
N GLY A 367 7.81 26.70 -2.33
CA GLY A 367 6.69 27.37 -3.00
C GLY A 367 5.30 26.77 -2.74
N ASN A 368 5.15 25.95 -1.70
CA ASN A 368 3.86 25.40 -1.32
C ASN A 368 2.99 26.44 -0.62
N SER A 369 1.69 26.29 -0.69
CA SER A 369 0.76 27.22 -0.04
C SER A 369 -0.43 26.46 0.56
N GLY A 370 -1.05 27.04 1.59
CA GLY A 370 -2.25 26.39 2.12
C GLY A 370 -2.89 27.13 3.28
N ALA A 371 -3.99 26.52 3.73
CA ALA A 371 -4.76 26.92 4.89
C ALA A 371 -5.22 25.68 5.66
N ARG A 372 -5.48 25.87 6.94
CA ARG A 372 -6.11 24.90 7.84
C ARG A 372 -5.38 23.56 7.96
N THR A 373 -4.87 23.36 9.13
CA THR A 373 -4.35 22.07 9.62
C THR A 373 -4.55 22.03 11.13
N LEU A 374 -4.32 20.90 11.76
CA LEU A 374 -4.47 20.79 13.20
C LEU A 374 -3.35 21.54 13.94
N ARG A 375 -2.12 21.55 13.42
CA ARG A 375 -0.96 22.11 14.12
C ARG A 375 -0.04 22.93 13.21
N ASP A 376 0.91 22.30 12.55
CA ASP A 376 1.94 22.97 11.76
C ASP A 376 1.70 22.80 10.25
N ALA A 377 2.23 23.69 9.41
CA ALA A 377 2.09 23.50 7.98
C ALA A 377 3.03 22.39 7.48
N ILE A 378 4.27 22.40 7.95
CA ILE A 378 5.29 21.40 7.60
C ILE A 378 5.96 20.94 8.88
N GLN A 379 6.13 19.64 9.03
CA GLN A 379 6.88 19.04 10.14
C GLN A 379 8.06 18.21 9.62
N VAL A 380 9.13 18.12 10.41
CA VAL A 380 10.31 17.30 10.14
C VAL A 380 10.61 16.47 11.40
N HIS A 381 10.58 15.15 11.24
CA HIS A 381 10.74 14.21 12.35
C HIS A 381 11.93 13.26 12.17
N ASP A 382 12.56 12.93 13.27
CA ASP A 382 13.50 11.82 13.44
C ASP A 382 12.75 10.64 14.09
N VAL A 383 12.09 9.82 13.31
CA VAL A 383 11.35 8.65 13.80
C VAL A 383 12.23 7.38 13.79
N LEU A 384 13.34 7.43 13.06
CA LEU A 384 14.34 6.37 12.97
C LEU A 384 15.71 7.01 12.83
N ASP A 385 16.68 6.58 13.65
CA ASP A 385 18.04 7.14 13.60
C ASP A 385 18.63 7.15 12.19
N GLY A 386 19.20 8.29 11.82
CA GLY A 386 19.75 8.56 10.49
C GLY A 386 18.76 9.12 9.47
N TRP A 387 17.49 9.27 9.84
CA TRP A 387 16.45 9.79 8.94
C TRP A 387 15.94 11.18 9.36
N GLY A 388 15.12 11.80 8.52
CA GLY A 388 14.62 13.17 8.72
C GLY A 388 15.66 14.27 8.48
N ARG A 389 16.78 13.97 7.80
CA ARG A 389 17.98 14.83 7.77
C ARG A 389 18.18 15.56 6.46
N GLY A 390 18.81 16.75 6.57
CA GLY A 390 19.31 17.50 5.40
C GLY A 390 18.22 18.04 4.48
N ASN A 391 17.02 18.25 4.99
CA ASN A 391 15.90 18.79 4.22
C ASN A 391 16.05 20.32 4.03
N SER A 392 15.57 20.84 2.92
CA SER A 392 15.59 22.28 2.60
C SER A 392 14.19 22.79 2.31
N ILE A 393 13.74 23.80 3.06
CA ILE A 393 12.37 24.30 3.03
C ILE A 393 12.37 25.80 2.76
N SER A 394 11.64 26.23 1.72
CA SER A 394 11.58 27.64 1.31
C SER A 394 10.27 28.03 0.68
N GLY A 395 9.91 29.30 0.73
CA GLY A 395 8.82 29.90 -0.05
C GLY A 395 7.42 29.38 0.23
N THR A 396 7.20 28.66 1.34
CA THR A 396 5.85 28.24 1.75
C THR A 396 4.99 29.46 2.10
N THR A 397 3.71 29.43 1.80
CA THR A 397 2.76 30.52 2.12
C THR A 397 1.58 29.98 2.93
N VAL A 398 1.49 30.41 4.17
CA VAL A 398 0.33 30.15 5.05
C VAL A 398 -0.72 31.25 4.79
N THR A 399 -1.92 30.85 4.38
CA THR A 399 -3.03 31.77 4.12
C THR A 399 -4.04 31.82 5.28
N GLY A 400 -3.87 30.98 6.31
CA GLY A 400 -4.64 30.99 7.54
C GLY A 400 -4.82 29.59 8.17
N GLY A 401 -5.31 29.56 9.41
CA GLY A 401 -5.70 28.31 10.08
C GLY A 401 -4.55 27.32 10.35
N VAL A 402 -3.34 27.83 10.62
CA VAL A 402 -2.17 27.07 11.09
C VAL A 402 -1.84 27.54 12.51
N PRO A 403 -2.27 26.80 13.55
CA PRO A 403 -2.06 27.19 14.94
C PRO A 403 -0.60 27.12 15.40
N GLY A 404 0.17 26.20 14.85
CA GLY A 404 1.59 25.99 15.12
C GLY A 404 2.49 26.84 14.25
N HIS A 405 3.65 26.30 13.88
CA HIS A 405 4.62 26.95 13.01
C HIS A 405 4.31 26.71 11.52
N GLU A 406 4.85 27.55 10.67
CA GLU A 406 4.90 27.22 9.23
C GLU A 406 5.82 26.03 8.99
N VAL A 407 6.96 25.94 9.69
CA VAL A 407 7.88 24.81 9.65
C VAL A 407 8.31 24.46 11.08
N TRP A 408 7.91 23.33 11.56
CA TRP A 408 8.38 22.77 12.82
C TRP A 408 9.42 21.67 12.57
N VAL A 409 10.52 21.70 13.29
CA VAL A 409 11.59 20.71 13.17
C VAL A 409 11.89 20.13 14.54
N GLN A 410 11.83 18.82 14.67
CA GLN A 410 11.99 18.12 15.94
C GLN A 410 13.32 18.44 16.63
N SER A 411 14.41 18.59 15.86
CA SER A 411 15.75 18.88 16.40
C SER A 411 16.62 19.62 15.38
N ALA A 412 17.40 20.58 15.84
CA ALA A 412 18.43 21.25 15.02
C ALA A 412 19.49 20.27 14.48
N ALA A 413 19.72 19.15 15.17
CA ALA A 413 20.66 18.12 14.74
C ALA A 413 20.25 17.42 13.41
N LEU A 414 19.02 17.60 12.95
CA LEU A 414 18.56 17.09 11.66
C LEU A 414 19.14 17.88 10.47
N GLY A 415 19.71 19.07 10.72
CA GLY A 415 20.32 19.88 9.67
C GLY A 415 19.34 20.39 8.61
N THR A 416 18.07 20.55 8.99
CA THR A 416 17.05 21.13 8.12
C THR A 416 17.30 22.63 7.93
N LEU A 417 17.34 23.08 6.69
CA LEU A 417 17.47 24.50 6.34
C LEU A 417 16.08 25.09 6.09
N VAL A 418 15.77 26.19 6.77
CA VAL A 418 14.51 26.94 6.59
C VAL A 418 14.84 28.36 6.14
N ALA A 419 14.48 28.73 4.91
CA ALA A 419 14.72 30.07 4.38
C ALA A 419 13.95 31.13 5.15
N CYS A 420 14.66 32.18 5.59
CA CYS A 420 14.09 33.27 6.37
C CYS A 420 13.05 34.08 5.58
N LYS A 421 11.90 34.29 6.18
CA LYS A 421 10.82 35.16 5.67
C LYS A 421 9.79 35.45 6.78
N SER A 422 8.83 36.33 6.53
CA SER A 422 7.64 36.46 7.38
C SER A 422 6.68 35.29 7.20
N SER A 423 5.97 34.91 8.25
CA SER A 423 4.95 33.86 8.22
C SER A 423 3.64 34.34 8.87
N SER A 424 2.51 33.85 8.36
CA SER A 424 1.18 34.05 8.94
C SER A 424 0.71 32.89 9.82
N ALA A 425 1.56 31.88 10.07
CA ALA A 425 1.30 30.83 11.05
C ALA A 425 1.31 31.43 12.48
N ALA A 426 0.44 30.95 13.36
CA ALA A 426 0.24 31.58 14.67
C ALA A 426 1.49 31.54 15.57
N ALA A 427 2.29 30.47 15.48
CA ALA A 427 3.56 30.35 16.20
C ALA A 427 4.77 30.92 15.41
N GLY A 428 4.53 31.52 14.23
CA GLY A 428 5.59 32.08 13.40
C GLY A 428 6.18 31.12 12.36
N LEU A 429 7.36 31.50 11.83
CA LEU A 429 7.98 30.76 10.72
C LEU A 429 8.46 29.37 11.15
N THR A 430 9.31 29.31 12.17
CA THR A 430 9.92 28.05 12.59
C THR A 430 10.37 28.10 14.05
N ASN A 431 10.50 26.95 14.67
CA ASN A 431 11.06 26.79 16.01
C ASN A 431 12.60 26.75 16.06
N LEU A 432 13.26 26.82 14.90
CA LEU A 432 14.71 26.89 14.76
C LEU A 432 15.16 28.27 14.28
N ALA A 433 16.47 28.52 14.27
CA ALA A 433 17.04 29.63 13.53
C ALA A 433 16.85 29.38 12.02
N CYS A 434 16.28 30.35 11.31
CA CYS A 434 16.21 30.31 9.85
C CYS A 434 17.52 30.78 9.21
N SER A 435 17.78 30.43 7.96
CA SER A 435 19.03 30.70 7.22
C SER A 435 18.77 31.39 5.87
#